data_a6ec0c78bbbe44aeb5657f6a9ff55a54
#
_entry.id   a6ec0c78bbbe44aeb5657f6a9ff55a54
#
_cell.length_a   1.000
_cell.length_b   1.000
_cell.length_c   1.000
_cell.angle_alpha   90.00
_cell.angle_beta   90.00
_cell.angle_gamma   90.00
#
_symmetry.space_group_name_H-M   'P 1'
#
loop_
_entity.id
_entity.type
_entity.pdbx_description
1 polymer ?
#
loop_
_entity_poly.entity_id
_entity_poly.type
_entity_poly.pdbx_seq_one_letter_code
_entity_poly.pdbx_strand_id
1 'polypeptide(L)'
;MSQEMIDRLNELLECERAGVETAMGLGTSEAPGFSHGEMQKFAEDEGWACGGLRSAVVRYGGRPSDRTGPFATKVLALGTEGERVSLLARGQAWVVKRIEALLAKDPDPETRAFLCQMRDQHLENVEACHRRAEELHAPPGPPYRGLAFGHLCEAHDRIYYGGWRSPAAMPLDSRRAYRQIERYLGALAQECERSHCAEGKRFLEQAQTAFGRADPDVSASDAIVALDAALSYGHRALNALLREYRMPVHDPASFQAFHDVIDTPFREAL
;
A
#
# COMPACT_ATOMS: atom_id res chain seq x y z
N MET A 1 -17.23 19.21 -11.61
CA MET A 1 -17.10 17.96 -10.82
C MET A 1 -17.26 16.71 -11.69
N SER A 2 -18.26 16.58 -12.54
CA SER A 2 -18.45 15.33 -13.31
C SER A 2 -17.31 15.01 -14.28
N GLN A 3 -16.79 15.98 -15.06
CA GLN A 3 -15.73 15.70 -16.04
C GLN A 3 -14.42 15.29 -15.39
N GLU A 4 -13.97 15.97 -14.35
CA GLU A 4 -12.78 15.59 -13.62
C GLU A 4 -12.90 14.18 -12.99
N MET A 5 -14.09 13.81 -12.51
CA MET A 5 -14.32 12.45 -11.98
C MET A 5 -14.21 11.42 -13.11
N ILE A 6 -14.82 11.69 -14.26
CA ILE A 6 -14.75 10.83 -15.44
C ILE A 6 -13.31 10.62 -15.89
N ASP A 7 -12.52 11.71 -15.96
CA ASP A 7 -11.12 11.65 -16.40
C ASP A 7 -10.26 10.81 -15.44
N ARG A 8 -10.46 10.99 -14.14
CA ARG A 8 -9.75 10.21 -13.10
C ARG A 8 -10.13 8.73 -13.08
N LEU A 9 -11.43 8.43 -13.25
CA LEU A 9 -11.89 7.04 -13.35
C LEU A 9 -11.35 6.37 -14.61
N ASN A 10 -11.24 7.10 -15.74
CA ASN A 10 -10.62 6.59 -16.96
C ASN A 10 -9.11 6.40 -16.80
N GLU A 11 -8.40 7.30 -16.10
CA GLU A 11 -6.99 7.14 -15.76
C GLU A 11 -6.77 5.82 -15.00
N LEU A 12 -7.58 5.54 -13.98
CA LEU A 12 -7.54 4.26 -13.28
C LEU A 12 -7.86 3.06 -14.19
N LEU A 13 -8.89 3.17 -15.03
CA LEU A 13 -9.27 2.09 -15.95
C LEU A 13 -8.12 1.72 -16.91
N GLU A 14 -7.36 2.70 -17.39
CA GLU A 14 -6.18 2.48 -18.23
C GLU A 14 -5.06 1.77 -17.46
N CYS A 15 -4.90 2.10 -16.16
CA CYS A 15 -3.95 1.44 -15.29
C CYS A 15 -4.31 -0.02 -15.00
N GLU A 16 -5.59 -0.29 -14.68
CA GLU A 16 -6.06 -1.65 -14.41
C GLU A 16 -5.92 -2.56 -15.64
N ARG A 17 -6.19 -2.05 -16.84
CA ARG A 17 -5.91 -2.80 -18.07
C ARG A 17 -4.43 -3.14 -18.22
N ALA A 18 -3.55 -2.19 -17.92
CA ALA A 18 -2.12 -2.45 -17.93
C ALA A 18 -1.72 -3.45 -16.83
N GLY A 19 -2.43 -3.47 -15.71
CA GLY A 19 -2.30 -4.47 -14.65
C GLY A 19 -2.67 -5.87 -15.15
N VAL A 20 -3.82 -6.03 -15.80
CA VAL A 20 -4.23 -7.31 -16.45
C VAL A 20 -3.17 -7.79 -17.42
N GLU A 21 -2.72 -6.93 -18.35
CA GLU A 21 -1.68 -7.28 -19.33
C GLU A 21 -0.38 -7.68 -18.66
N THR A 22 0.00 -7.00 -17.58
CA THR A 22 1.20 -7.32 -16.79
C THR A 22 1.07 -8.70 -16.14
N ALA A 23 -0.03 -8.98 -15.47
CA ALA A 23 -0.25 -10.25 -14.79
C ALA A 23 -0.29 -11.43 -15.78
N MET A 24 -0.96 -11.26 -16.91
CA MET A 24 -0.99 -12.26 -17.98
C MET A 24 0.39 -12.49 -18.59
N GLY A 25 1.14 -11.43 -18.88
CA GLY A 25 2.50 -11.51 -19.42
C GLY A 25 3.49 -12.15 -18.46
N LEU A 26 3.40 -11.85 -17.17
CA LEU A 26 4.20 -12.50 -16.13
C LEU A 26 3.81 -13.98 -15.95
N GLY A 27 2.51 -14.30 -16.00
CA GLY A 27 2.03 -15.68 -15.86
C GLY A 27 2.54 -16.64 -16.94
N THR A 28 2.99 -16.10 -18.08
CA THR A 28 3.60 -16.88 -19.19
C THR A 28 5.13 -16.76 -19.24
N SER A 29 5.75 -16.01 -18.34
CA SER A 29 7.21 -15.79 -18.31
C SER A 29 7.92 -16.99 -17.68
N GLU A 30 9.15 -17.28 -18.13
CA GLU A 30 10.04 -18.28 -17.51
C GLU A 30 10.51 -17.87 -16.11
N ALA A 31 10.50 -16.56 -15.81
CA ALA A 31 10.92 -15.99 -14.53
C ALA A 31 9.91 -14.92 -14.08
N PRO A 32 8.70 -15.34 -13.67
CA PRO A 32 7.60 -14.40 -13.41
C PRO A 32 7.77 -13.60 -12.09
N GLY A 33 8.58 -14.08 -11.17
CA GLY A 33 8.68 -13.55 -9.81
C GLY A 33 7.54 -14.02 -8.89
N PHE A 34 6.47 -14.57 -9.44
CA PHE A 34 5.29 -15.09 -8.74
C PHE A 34 4.88 -16.45 -9.30
N SER A 35 4.14 -17.22 -8.52
CA SER A 35 3.53 -18.45 -9.02
C SER A 35 2.45 -18.15 -10.07
N HIS A 36 2.14 -19.12 -10.91
CA HIS A 36 1.06 -19.01 -11.90
C HIS A 36 -0.29 -18.67 -11.24
N GLY A 37 -0.59 -19.30 -10.10
CA GLY A 37 -1.84 -19.04 -9.37
C GLY A 37 -1.93 -17.60 -8.80
N GLU A 38 -0.81 -17.06 -8.33
CA GLU A 38 -0.77 -15.67 -7.89
C GLU A 38 -0.99 -14.72 -9.06
N MET A 39 -0.36 -14.93 -10.19
CA MET A 39 -0.55 -14.10 -11.38
C MET A 39 -1.97 -14.21 -11.95
N GLN A 40 -2.58 -15.38 -11.88
CA GLN A 40 -3.99 -15.56 -12.24
C GLN A 40 -4.88 -14.72 -11.31
N LYS A 41 -4.64 -14.78 -9.99
CA LYS A 41 -5.39 -13.97 -9.03
C LYS A 41 -5.23 -12.47 -9.31
N PHE A 42 -4.01 -11.99 -9.56
CA PHE A 42 -3.79 -10.59 -9.93
C PHE A 42 -4.60 -10.21 -11.18
N ALA A 43 -4.59 -11.04 -12.22
CA ALA A 43 -5.34 -10.77 -13.45
C ALA A 43 -6.86 -10.73 -13.21
N GLU A 44 -7.40 -11.60 -12.34
CA GLU A 44 -8.81 -11.62 -11.95
C GLU A 44 -9.18 -10.36 -11.16
N ASP A 45 -8.34 -9.94 -10.21
CA ASP A 45 -8.52 -8.74 -9.39
C ASP A 45 -8.55 -7.47 -10.27
N GLU A 46 -7.57 -7.31 -11.15
CA GLU A 46 -7.48 -6.18 -12.09
C GLU A 46 -8.65 -6.18 -13.09
N GLY A 47 -9.06 -7.37 -13.56
CA GLY A 47 -10.22 -7.53 -14.46
C GLY A 47 -11.53 -7.12 -13.78
N TRP A 48 -11.71 -7.49 -12.51
CA TRP A 48 -12.84 -7.04 -11.70
C TRP A 48 -12.83 -5.50 -11.53
N ALA A 49 -11.68 -4.92 -11.25
CA ALA A 49 -11.51 -3.47 -11.13
C ALA A 49 -11.85 -2.75 -12.45
N CYS A 50 -11.41 -3.28 -13.59
CA CYS A 50 -11.79 -2.76 -14.91
C CYS A 50 -13.32 -2.73 -15.10
N GLY A 51 -14.02 -3.79 -14.71
CA GLY A 51 -15.49 -3.86 -14.79
C GLY A 51 -16.18 -2.79 -13.97
N GLY A 52 -15.76 -2.62 -12.73
CA GLY A 52 -16.31 -1.61 -11.81
C GLY A 52 -16.03 -0.17 -12.25
N LEU A 53 -14.79 0.11 -12.72
CA LEU A 53 -14.42 1.43 -13.24
C LEU A 53 -15.22 1.80 -14.49
N ARG A 54 -15.41 0.86 -15.43
CA ARG A 54 -16.29 1.08 -16.61
C ARG A 54 -17.71 1.46 -16.20
N SER A 55 -18.27 0.74 -15.23
CA SER A 55 -19.60 1.03 -14.70
C SER A 55 -19.67 2.39 -14.02
N ALA A 56 -18.64 2.76 -13.24
CA ALA A 56 -18.57 4.07 -12.61
C ALA A 56 -18.46 5.20 -13.65
N VAL A 57 -17.62 5.08 -14.68
CA VAL A 57 -17.50 6.08 -15.76
C VAL A 57 -18.85 6.31 -16.44
N VAL A 58 -19.57 5.22 -16.78
CA VAL A 58 -20.91 5.31 -17.40
C VAL A 58 -21.91 5.99 -16.46
N ARG A 59 -21.88 5.68 -15.16
CA ARG A 59 -22.76 6.30 -14.15
C ARG A 59 -22.58 7.82 -14.08
N TYR A 60 -21.34 8.31 -14.25
CA TYR A 60 -21.05 9.75 -14.34
C TYR A 60 -21.35 10.35 -15.73
N GLY A 61 -21.91 9.58 -16.67
CA GLY A 61 -22.26 10.03 -18.03
C GLY A 61 -21.06 10.10 -18.98
N GLY A 62 -19.94 9.49 -18.61
CA GLY A 62 -18.73 9.43 -19.41
C GLY A 62 -18.66 8.24 -20.35
N ARG A 63 -17.67 8.25 -21.23
CA ARG A 63 -17.31 7.11 -22.09
C ARG A 63 -16.07 6.43 -21.49
N PRO A 64 -16.12 5.12 -21.20
CA PRO A 64 -14.95 4.36 -20.77
C PRO A 64 -13.83 4.41 -21.80
N SER A 65 -12.61 4.70 -21.36
CA SER A 65 -11.41 4.71 -22.19
C SER A 65 -11.14 3.30 -22.74
N ASP A 66 -10.66 3.23 -23.97
CA ASP A 66 -10.21 2.00 -24.62
C ASP A 66 -8.67 1.85 -24.59
N ARG A 67 -7.97 2.83 -24.01
CA ARG A 67 -6.51 2.83 -23.93
C ARG A 67 -5.99 1.94 -22.84
N THR A 68 -4.72 1.57 -22.96
CA THR A 68 -3.92 0.86 -21.97
C THR A 68 -2.60 1.61 -21.79
N GLY A 69 -2.15 1.76 -20.56
CA GLY A 69 -0.86 2.38 -20.25
C GLY A 69 0.34 1.47 -20.59
N PRO A 70 1.57 2.02 -20.70
CA PRO A 70 2.77 1.27 -21.08
C PRO A 70 3.37 0.45 -19.93
N PHE A 71 2.66 0.27 -18.82
CA PHE A 71 3.18 -0.37 -17.61
C PHE A 71 3.62 -1.82 -17.85
N ALA A 72 2.80 -2.61 -18.55
CA ALA A 72 3.10 -4.00 -18.89
C ALA A 72 4.42 -4.12 -19.67
N THR A 73 4.61 -3.29 -20.69
CA THR A 73 5.86 -3.26 -21.46
C THR A 73 7.07 -2.98 -20.59
N LYS A 74 6.94 -2.05 -19.63
CA LYS A 74 8.02 -1.71 -18.70
C LYS A 74 8.36 -2.86 -17.75
N VAL A 75 7.36 -3.50 -17.15
CA VAL A 75 7.59 -4.62 -16.21
C VAL A 75 8.21 -5.80 -16.96
N LEU A 76 7.68 -6.17 -18.12
CA LEU A 76 8.14 -7.32 -18.89
C LEU A 76 9.54 -7.14 -19.48
N ALA A 77 9.98 -5.89 -19.68
CA ALA A 77 11.34 -5.57 -20.15
C ALA A 77 12.41 -5.70 -19.05
N LEU A 78 12.02 -5.82 -17.77
CA LEU A 78 12.99 -5.96 -16.68
C LEU A 78 13.66 -7.34 -16.70
N GLY A 79 14.96 -7.36 -16.35
CA GLY A 79 15.80 -8.55 -16.46
C GLY A 79 15.63 -9.55 -15.32
N THR A 80 15.25 -9.10 -14.14
CA THR A 80 15.20 -9.93 -12.93
C THR A 80 13.81 -9.99 -12.31
N GLU A 81 13.52 -11.10 -11.64
CA GLU A 81 12.27 -11.27 -10.87
C GLU A 81 12.10 -10.18 -9.80
N GLY A 82 13.17 -9.86 -9.08
CA GLY A 82 13.14 -8.85 -8.03
C GLY A 82 12.79 -7.45 -8.54
N GLU A 83 13.33 -7.06 -9.71
CA GLU A 83 12.97 -5.78 -10.35
C GLU A 83 11.52 -5.76 -10.76
N ARG A 84 11.00 -6.85 -11.35
CA ARG A 84 9.59 -6.99 -11.76
C ARG A 84 8.66 -6.87 -10.57
N VAL A 85 8.92 -7.64 -9.50
CA VAL A 85 8.15 -7.60 -8.25
C VAL A 85 8.17 -6.20 -7.63
N SER A 86 9.34 -5.57 -7.57
CA SER A 86 9.49 -4.20 -7.03
C SER A 86 8.72 -3.17 -7.85
N LEU A 87 8.73 -3.26 -9.18
CA LEU A 87 7.99 -2.34 -10.03
C LEU A 87 6.47 -2.59 -9.90
N LEU A 88 6.05 -3.86 -9.80
CA LEU A 88 4.64 -4.21 -9.59
C LEU A 88 4.13 -3.64 -8.26
N ALA A 89 4.89 -3.81 -7.16
CA ALA A 89 4.54 -3.23 -5.86
C ALA A 89 4.31 -1.71 -5.93
N ARG A 90 5.19 -0.99 -6.63
CA ARG A 90 5.06 0.46 -6.83
C ARG A 90 3.82 0.81 -7.65
N GLY A 91 3.52 0.04 -8.70
CA GLY A 91 2.31 0.22 -9.51
C GLY A 91 1.05 0.09 -8.65
N GLN A 92 0.93 -0.98 -7.88
CA GLN A 92 -0.19 -1.22 -6.97
C GLN A 92 -0.34 -0.07 -5.94
N ALA A 93 0.76 0.35 -5.32
CA ALA A 93 0.75 1.45 -4.35
C ALA A 93 0.36 2.79 -4.99
N TRP A 94 0.74 3.05 -6.25
CA TRP A 94 0.34 4.23 -6.98
C TRP A 94 -1.17 4.25 -7.24
N VAL A 95 -1.76 3.12 -7.64
CA VAL A 95 -3.23 2.99 -7.82
C VAL A 95 -3.95 3.28 -6.51
N VAL A 96 -3.49 2.76 -5.37
CA VAL A 96 -4.06 3.06 -4.05
C VAL A 96 -4.16 4.57 -3.82
N LYS A 97 -3.07 5.32 -4.08
CA LYS A 97 -3.07 6.78 -3.91
C LYS A 97 -4.09 7.48 -4.82
N ARG A 98 -4.25 7.00 -6.08
CA ARG A 98 -5.25 7.55 -7.00
C ARG A 98 -6.68 7.28 -6.54
N ILE A 99 -6.94 6.09 -6.02
CA ILE A 99 -8.24 5.76 -5.44
C ILE A 99 -8.53 6.65 -4.23
N GLU A 100 -7.57 6.85 -3.34
CA GLU A 100 -7.72 7.72 -2.17
C GLU A 100 -8.02 9.17 -2.56
N ALA A 101 -7.34 9.68 -3.60
CA ALA A 101 -7.61 11.01 -4.13
C ALA A 101 -9.03 11.13 -4.72
N LEU A 102 -9.57 10.07 -5.32
CA LEU A 102 -10.96 10.03 -5.79
C LEU A 102 -11.96 9.96 -4.63
N LEU A 103 -11.69 9.13 -3.63
CA LEU A 103 -12.52 9.02 -2.43
C LEU A 103 -12.63 10.35 -1.68
N ALA A 104 -11.57 11.16 -1.68
CA ALA A 104 -11.56 12.49 -1.09
C ALA A 104 -12.46 13.51 -1.84
N LYS A 105 -12.88 13.22 -3.07
CA LYS A 105 -13.80 14.07 -3.86
C LYS A 105 -15.28 13.76 -3.63
N ASP A 106 -15.58 12.95 -2.64
CA ASP A 106 -16.95 12.56 -2.26
C ASP A 106 -17.77 11.99 -3.43
N PRO A 107 -17.35 10.85 -4.03
CA PRO A 107 -18.11 10.21 -5.08
C PRO A 107 -19.47 9.69 -4.57
N ASP A 108 -20.39 9.36 -5.50
CA ASP A 108 -21.66 8.75 -5.13
C ASP A 108 -21.48 7.45 -4.30
N PRO A 109 -22.46 7.05 -3.51
CA PRO A 109 -22.31 5.95 -2.56
C PRO A 109 -21.88 4.62 -3.18
N GLU A 110 -22.34 4.32 -4.40
CA GLU A 110 -22.02 3.06 -5.08
C GLU A 110 -20.59 3.09 -5.63
N THR A 111 -20.17 4.19 -6.26
CA THR A 111 -18.79 4.40 -6.70
C THR A 111 -17.83 4.40 -5.49
N ARG A 112 -18.23 5.02 -4.39
CA ARG A 112 -17.46 5.00 -3.14
C ARG A 112 -17.24 3.58 -2.62
N ALA A 113 -18.31 2.78 -2.52
CA ALA A 113 -18.23 1.41 -2.03
C ALA A 113 -17.29 0.56 -2.90
N PHE A 114 -17.41 0.68 -4.22
CA PHE A 114 -16.53 0.02 -5.18
C PHE A 114 -15.07 0.46 -5.01
N LEU A 115 -14.80 1.78 -4.97
CA LEU A 115 -13.44 2.29 -4.82
C LEU A 115 -12.79 1.88 -3.48
N CYS A 116 -13.57 1.79 -2.39
CA CYS A 116 -13.06 1.27 -1.13
C CYS A 116 -12.64 -0.20 -1.24
N GLN A 117 -13.47 -1.03 -1.86
CA GLN A 117 -13.13 -2.45 -2.08
C GLN A 117 -11.91 -2.60 -3.00
N MET A 118 -11.86 -1.86 -4.10
CA MET A 118 -10.73 -1.83 -5.02
C MET A 118 -9.43 -1.43 -4.30
N ARG A 119 -9.47 -0.37 -3.49
CA ARG A 119 -8.33 0.05 -2.68
C ARG A 119 -7.82 -1.05 -1.75
N ASP A 120 -8.75 -1.70 -1.04
CA ASP A 120 -8.38 -2.73 -0.06
C ASP A 120 -7.74 -3.94 -0.77
N GLN A 121 -8.22 -4.31 -1.94
CA GLN A 121 -7.63 -5.34 -2.80
C GLN A 121 -6.22 -4.96 -3.27
N HIS A 122 -6.01 -3.73 -3.75
CA HIS A 122 -4.65 -3.26 -4.11
C HIS A 122 -3.70 -3.21 -2.91
N LEU A 123 -4.17 -2.90 -1.71
CA LEU A 123 -3.35 -2.98 -0.50
C LEU A 123 -2.92 -4.43 -0.20
N GLU A 124 -3.78 -5.41 -0.38
CA GLU A 124 -3.42 -6.83 -0.28
C GLU A 124 -2.39 -7.23 -1.33
N ASN A 125 -2.54 -6.73 -2.56
CA ASN A 125 -1.59 -6.98 -3.64
C ASN A 125 -0.21 -6.34 -3.36
N VAL A 126 -0.16 -5.13 -2.80
CA VAL A 126 1.09 -4.51 -2.31
C VAL A 126 1.77 -5.40 -1.27
N GLU A 127 1.02 -5.90 -0.28
CA GLU A 127 1.56 -6.80 0.73
C GLU A 127 2.09 -8.11 0.14
N ALA A 128 1.39 -8.67 -0.86
CA ALA A 128 1.83 -9.87 -1.58
C ALA A 128 3.14 -9.62 -2.34
N CYS A 129 3.26 -8.50 -3.05
CA CYS A 129 4.48 -8.09 -3.73
C CYS A 129 5.65 -7.91 -2.75
N HIS A 130 5.40 -7.34 -1.60
CA HIS A 130 6.43 -7.13 -0.58
C HIS A 130 6.93 -8.47 -0.03
N ARG A 131 6.03 -9.38 0.35
CA ARG A 131 6.43 -10.73 0.79
C ARG A 131 7.27 -11.44 -0.26
N ARG A 132 6.86 -11.34 -1.52
CA ARG A 132 7.60 -11.97 -2.62
C ARG A 132 8.98 -11.34 -2.85
N ALA A 133 9.09 -10.02 -2.72
CA ALA A 133 10.37 -9.33 -2.78
C ALA A 133 11.33 -9.80 -1.66
N GLU A 134 10.82 -10.00 -0.45
CA GLU A 134 11.59 -10.57 0.66
C GLU A 134 12.10 -11.98 0.34
N GLU A 135 11.25 -12.84 -0.21
CA GLU A 135 11.63 -14.22 -0.61
C GLU A 135 12.71 -14.24 -1.68
N LEU A 136 12.61 -13.37 -2.69
CA LEU A 136 13.56 -13.30 -3.80
C LEU A 136 14.89 -12.68 -3.42
N HIS A 137 14.90 -11.77 -2.43
CA HIS A 137 16.11 -11.08 -1.99
C HIS A 137 16.68 -11.66 -0.69
N ALA A 138 16.01 -12.65 -0.09
CA ALA A 138 16.57 -13.36 1.05
C ALA A 138 17.84 -14.10 0.60
N PRO A 139 19.05 -13.63 0.96
CA PRO A 139 20.25 -14.44 0.74
C PRO A 139 20.09 -15.74 1.52
N PRO A 140 20.74 -16.83 1.14
CA PRO A 140 20.89 -17.99 2.00
C PRO A 140 21.71 -17.54 3.22
N GLY A 141 21.02 -17.12 4.28
CA GLY A 141 21.60 -16.49 5.47
C GLY A 141 20.56 -15.66 6.21
N PRO A 142 20.92 -14.93 7.25
CA PRO A 142 19.99 -14.12 8.01
C PRO A 142 19.24 -13.13 7.09
N PRO A 143 17.93 -12.97 7.26
CA PRO A 143 17.08 -12.20 6.33
C PRO A 143 17.63 -10.79 6.12
N TYR A 144 17.54 -10.31 4.87
CA TYR A 144 17.99 -8.97 4.51
C TYR A 144 17.15 -7.92 5.26
N ARG A 145 17.73 -7.40 6.31
CA ARG A 145 17.05 -6.55 7.31
C ARG A 145 16.57 -5.21 6.74
N GLY A 146 17.21 -4.71 5.68
CA GLY A 146 16.83 -3.45 5.04
C GLY A 146 15.43 -3.45 4.42
N LEU A 147 14.98 -4.58 3.87
CA LEU A 147 13.62 -4.70 3.31
C LEU A 147 12.55 -4.70 4.41
N ALA A 148 12.76 -5.46 5.48
CA ALA A 148 11.82 -5.47 6.61
C ALA A 148 11.59 -4.06 7.18
N PHE A 149 12.64 -3.24 7.27
CA PHE A 149 12.51 -1.85 7.69
C PHE A 149 11.81 -0.96 6.67
N GLY A 150 12.04 -1.16 5.38
CA GLY A 150 11.31 -0.47 4.31
C GLY A 150 9.81 -0.71 4.46
N HIS A 151 9.39 -1.94 4.67
CA HIS A 151 7.98 -2.29 4.89
C HIS A 151 7.40 -1.68 6.16
N LEU A 152 8.17 -1.68 7.25
CA LEU A 152 7.73 -1.05 8.49
C LEU A 152 7.57 0.47 8.34
N CYS A 153 8.48 1.13 7.62
CA CYS A 153 8.36 2.54 7.29
C CYS A 153 7.14 2.82 6.41
N GLU A 154 6.93 2.03 5.35
CA GLU A 154 5.76 2.15 4.48
C GLU A 154 4.45 1.89 5.23
N ALA A 155 4.39 0.85 6.08
CA ALA A 155 3.22 0.57 6.89
C ALA A 155 2.91 1.73 7.85
N HIS A 156 3.94 2.27 8.52
CA HIS A 156 3.81 3.45 9.37
C HIS A 156 3.23 4.63 8.58
N ASP A 157 3.82 4.97 7.43
CA ASP A 157 3.43 6.15 6.66
C ASP A 157 2.04 6.00 6.05
N ARG A 158 1.71 4.80 5.60
CA ARG A 158 0.37 4.49 5.10
C ARG A 158 -0.70 4.72 6.16
N ILE A 159 -0.43 4.33 7.41
CA ILE A 159 -1.33 4.58 8.53
C ILE A 159 -1.34 6.07 8.86
N TYR A 160 -0.18 6.71 8.95
CA TYR A 160 -0.02 8.09 9.41
C TYR A 160 -0.54 9.12 8.40
N TYR A 161 -0.23 8.95 7.10
CA TYR A 161 -0.64 9.87 6.03
C TYR A 161 -1.88 9.42 5.26
N GLY A 162 -2.12 8.12 5.20
CA GLY A 162 -3.17 7.51 4.37
C GLY A 162 -4.60 7.66 4.88
N GLY A 163 -4.84 8.51 5.86
CA GLY A 163 -6.19 8.73 6.37
C GLY A 163 -6.26 9.21 7.80
N TRP A 164 -5.19 9.04 8.54
CA TRP A 164 -5.17 9.34 9.95
C TRP A 164 -5.12 10.84 10.26
N ARG A 165 -4.37 11.62 9.46
CA ARG A 165 -4.18 13.06 9.69
C ARG A 165 -4.54 13.95 8.51
N SER A 166 -5.08 13.40 7.42
CA SER A 166 -5.55 14.24 6.32
C SER A 166 -6.91 14.86 6.69
N PRO A 167 -7.05 16.20 6.71
CA PRO A 167 -8.33 16.85 6.94
C PRO A 167 -9.40 16.50 5.89
N ALA A 168 -8.99 15.99 4.73
CA ALA A 168 -9.84 15.52 3.65
C ALA A 168 -10.14 14.02 3.73
N ALA A 169 -9.58 13.31 4.70
CA ALA A 169 -9.86 11.91 4.89
C ALA A 169 -11.31 11.70 5.33
N MET A 170 -11.92 10.65 4.80
CA MET A 170 -13.19 10.11 5.26
C MET A 170 -13.22 9.98 6.79
N PRO A 171 -14.42 10.03 7.40
CA PRO A 171 -14.56 9.68 8.80
C PRO A 171 -13.81 8.37 9.03
N LEU A 172 -12.85 8.42 9.94
CA LEU A 172 -11.89 7.38 10.17
C LEU A 172 -12.63 6.09 10.49
N ASP A 173 -12.48 5.06 9.68
CA ASP A 173 -12.87 3.73 10.10
C ASP A 173 -11.88 3.28 11.18
N SER A 174 -12.23 3.57 12.44
CA SER A 174 -11.42 3.24 13.61
C SER A 174 -11.10 1.75 13.69
N ARG A 175 -11.99 0.88 13.20
CA ARG A 175 -11.78 -0.56 13.13
C ARG A 175 -10.71 -0.93 12.10
N ARG A 176 -10.67 -0.20 10.98
CA ARG A 176 -9.65 -0.40 9.95
C ARG A 176 -8.29 0.05 10.46
N ALA A 177 -8.22 1.24 11.04
CA ALA A 177 -7.00 1.77 11.65
C ALA A 177 -6.49 0.82 12.74
N TYR A 178 -7.40 0.29 13.57
CA TYR A 178 -7.08 -0.71 14.60
C TYR A 178 -6.36 -1.91 13.99
N ARG A 179 -6.93 -2.55 12.96
CA ARG A 179 -6.33 -3.72 12.31
C ARG A 179 -4.98 -3.43 11.65
N GLN A 180 -4.82 -2.24 11.05
CA GLN A 180 -3.56 -1.85 10.42
C GLN A 180 -2.47 -1.62 11.46
N ILE A 181 -2.77 -0.95 12.57
CA ILE A 181 -1.81 -0.71 13.66
C ILE A 181 -1.48 -2.02 14.37
N GLU A 182 -2.44 -2.91 14.58
CA GLU A 182 -2.22 -4.24 15.12
C GLU A 182 -1.16 -5.02 14.32
N ARG A 183 -1.33 -5.08 12.99
CA ARG A 183 -0.37 -5.73 12.08
C ARG A 183 1.01 -5.08 12.12
N TYR A 184 1.04 -3.75 12.10
CA TYR A 184 2.28 -2.98 12.18
C TYR A 184 3.04 -3.26 13.49
N LEU A 185 2.35 -3.23 14.64
CA LEU A 185 2.96 -3.51 15.93
C LEU A 185 3.40 -4.98 16.04
N GLY A 186 2.65 -5.91 15.43
CA GLY A 186 3.03 -7.31 15.34
C GLY A 186 4.33 -7.53 14.56
N ALA A 187 4.48 -6.89 13.40
CA ALA A 187 5.70 -6.96 12.60
C ALA A 187 6.89 -6.29 13.33
N LEU A 188 6.65 -5.17 13.98
CA LEU A 188 7.64 -4.46 14.77
C LEU A 188 8.13 -5.30 15.96
N ALA A 189 7.22 -6.05 16.60
CA ALA A 189 7.55 -6.96 17.71
C ALA A 189 8.49 -8.08 17.27
N GLN A 190 8.22 -8.70 16.13
CA GLN A 190 9.08 -9.74 15.56
C GLN A 190 10.50 -9.21 15.30
N GLU A 191 10.62 -7.99 14.79
CA GLU A 191 11.91 -7.38 14.51
C GLU A 191 12.64 -6.97 15.80
N CYS A 192 11.94 -6.45 16.80
CA CYS A 192 12.51 -6.15 18.11
C CYS A 192 13.06 -7.41 18.82
N GLU A 193 12.35 -8.54 18.68
CA GLU A 193 12.83 -9.81 19.23
C GLU A 193 14.09 -10.28 18.51
N ARG A 194 14.10 -10.22 17.18
CA ARG A 194 15.21 -10.67 16.34
C ARG A 194 16.49 -9.84 16.56
N SER A 195 16.32 -8.53 16.74
CA SER A 195 17.44 -7.59 16.88
C SER A 195 18.01 -7.53 18.29
N HIS A 196 17.27 -7.98 19.29
CA HIS A 196 17.57 -7.76 20.70
C HIS A 196 17.68 -6.29 21.13
N CYS A 197 17.12 -5.35 20.32
CA CYS A 197 17.16 -3.91 20.59
C CYS A 197 16.36 -3.56 21.86
N ALA A 198 17.04 -3.28 22.96
CA ALA A 198 16.39 -2.98 24.24
C ALA A 198 15.56 -1.68 24.20
N GLU A 199 16.04 -0.65 23.52
CA GLU A 199 15.31 0.61 23.36
C GLU A 199 14.05 0.40 22.52
N GLY A 200 14.16 -0.36 21.42
CA GLY A 200 13.04 -0.71 20.56
C GLY A 200 11.95 -1.47 21.32
N LYS A 201 12.35 -2.47 22.13
CA LYS A 201 11.42 -3.24 22.99
C LYS A 201 10.67 -2.35 23.98
N ARG A 202 11.37 -1.42 24.63
CA ARG A 202 10.74 -0.49 25.57
C ARG A 202 9.69 0.38 24.92
N PHE A 203 9.96 0.94 23.73
CA PHE A 203 8.97 1.73 23.02
C PHE A 203 7.82 0.87 22.47
N LEU A 204 8.11 -0.35 22.06
CA LEU A 204 7.09 -1.30 21.64
C LEU A 204 6.11 -1.64 22.78
N GLU A 205 6.59 -1.87 23.99
CA GLU A 205 5.75 -2.09 25.17
C GLU A 205 4.81 -0.91 25.45
N GLN A 206 5.32 0.31 25.28
CA GLN A 206 4.49 1.52 25.39
C GLN A 206 3.45 1.59 24.28
N ALA A 207 3.82 1.23 23.04
CA ALA A 207 2.90 1.16 21.92
C ALA A 207 1.79 0.13 22.14
N GLN A 208 2.14 -1.07 22.59
CA GLN A 208 1.19 -2.14 22.92
C GLN A 208 0.26 -1.76 24.06
N THR A 209 0.79 -1.09 25.10
CA THR A 209 -0.01 -0.57 26.21
C THR A 209 -1.01 0.48 25.74
N ALA A 210 -0.61 1.39 24.88
CA ALA A 210 -1.51 2.38 24.29
C ALA A 210 -2.55 1.69 23.39
N PHE A 211 -2.13 0.75 22.54
CA PHE A 211 -3.01 -0.02 21.67
C PHE A 211 -4.07 -0.82 22.44
N GLY A 212 -3.70 -1.43 23.56
CA GLY A 212 -4.63 -2.18 24.42
C GLY A 212 -5.73 -1.34 25.06
N ARG A 213 -5.66 0.00 24.96
CA ARG A 213 -6.73 0.92 25.39
C ARG A 213 -7.68 1.30 24.25
N ALA A 214 -7.35 0.93 23.02
CA ALA A 214 -8.16 1.23 21.85
C ALA A 214 -9.27 0.18 21.72
N ASP A 215 -10.50 0.59 21.93
CA ASP A 215 -11.67 -0.25 21.66
C ASP A 215 -12.59 0.51 20.69
N PRO A 216 -12.51 0.21 19.38
CA PRO A 216 -13.32 0.89 18.37
C PRO A 216 -14.81 0.55 18.44
N ASP A 217 -15.21 -0.49 19.20
CA ASP A 217 -16.59 -0.91 19.37
C ASP A 217 -17.26 -0.20 20.54
N VAL A 218 -16.47 0.33 21.50
CA VAL A 218 -16.97 1.07 22.66
C VAL A 218 -16.99 2.57 22.40
N SER A 219 -15.87 3.14 21.92
CA SER A 219 -15.76 4.57 21.62
C SER A 219 -14.79 4.81 20.49
N ALA A 220 -15.28 5.27 19.35
CA ALA A 220 -14.44 5.59 18.20
C ALA A 220 -13.46 6.75 18.49
N SER A 221 -13.85 7.77 19.25
CA SER A 221 -13.00 8.92 19.57
C SER A 221 -11.87 8.53 20.51
N ASP A 222 -12.13 7.72 21.55
CA ASP A 222 -11.12 7.28 22.50
C ASP A 222 -10.18 6.27 21.86
N ALA A 223 -10.72 5.40 21.01
CA ALA A 223 -9.91 4.50 20.20
C ALA A 223 -8.93 5.25 19.31
N ILE A 224 -9.36 6.34 18.66
CA ILE A 224 -8.51 7.20 17.82
C ILE A 224 -7.32 7.74 18.62
N VAL A 225 -7.57 8.30 19.81
CA VAL A 225 -6.50 8.84 20.67
C VAL A 225 -5.52 7.74 21.09
N ALA A 226 -6.03 6.59 21.47
CA ALA A 226 -5.18 5.45 21.88
C ALA A 226 -4.36 4.89 20.71
N LEU A 227 -4.94 4.82 19.52
CA LEU A 227 -4.26 4.37 18.31
C LEU A 227 -3.19 5.37 17.84
N ASP A 228 -3.42 6.69 17.94
CA ASP A 228 -2.41 7.72 17.65
C ASP A 228 -1.21 7.61 18.59
N ALA A 229 -1.46 7.40 19.88
CA ALA A 229 -0.40 7.14 20.86
C ALA A 229 0.37 5.86 20.55
N ALA A 230 -0.33 4.78 20.20
CA ALA A 230 0.28 3.51 19.83
C ALA A 230 1.19 3.66 18.59
N LEU A 231 0.72 4.35 17.56
CA LEU A 231 1.51 4.63 16.36
C LEU A 231 2.73 5.49 16.65
N SER A 232 2.59 6.51 17.50
CA SER A 232 3.70 7.39 17.88
C SER A 232 4.81 6.63 18.64
N TYR A 233 4.46 5.74 19.55
CA TYR A 233 5.43 4.87 20.22
C TYR A 233 6.00 3.81 19.29
N GLY A 234 5.20 3.24 18.40
CA GLY A 234 5.65 2.32 17.36
C GLY A 234 6.70 2.97 16.44
N HIS A 235 6.50 4.23 16.05
CA HIS A 235 7.49 5.00 15.29
C HIS A 235 8.82 5.17 16.05
N ARG A 236 8.78 5.43 17.36
CA ARG A 236 9.98 5.50 18.18
C ARG A 236 10.71 4.16 18.27
N ALA A 237 9.96 3.06 18.37
CA ALA A 237 10.52 1.71 18.34
C ALA A 237 11.20 1.41 17.01
N LEU A 238 10.56 1.76 15.89
CA LEU A 238 11.16 1.64 14.56
C LEU A 238 12.47 2.42 14.44
N ASN A 239 12.49 3.67 14.89
CA ASN A 239 13.70 4.48 14.85
C ASN A 239 14.81 3.98 15.77
N ALA A 240 14.48 3.36 16.89
CA ALA A 240 15.47 2.69 17.74
C ALA A 240 16.12 1.49 17.03
N LEU A 241 15.31 0.69 16.32
CA LEU A 241 15.80 -0.42 15.50
C LEU A 241 16.68 0.07 14.34
N LEU A 242 16.28 1.12 13.63
CA LEU A 242 17.07 1.70 12.55
C LEU A 242 18.44 2.18 13.05
N ARG A 243 18.49 2.84 14.22
CA ARG A 243 19.77 3.24 14.84
C ARG A 243 20.64 2.04 15.21
N GLU A 244 20.04 1.00 15.78
CA GLU A 244 20.76 -0.24 16.15
C GLU A 244 21.44 -0.85 14.92
N TYR A 245 20.78 -0.83 13.77
CA TYR A 245 21.34 -1.35 12.52
C TYR A 245 22.15 -0.32 11.72
N ARG A 246 22.42 0.85 12.28
CA ARG A 246 23.14 1.96 11.63
C ARG A 246 22.50 2.40 10.31
N MET A 247 21.17 2.29 10.24
CA MET A 247 20.38 2.80 9.13
C MET A 247 19.92 4.24 9.42
N PRO A 248 19.64 5.05 8.39
CA PRO A 248 19.03 6.35 8.59
C PRO A 248 17.71 6.22 9.35
N VAL A 249 17.48 7.11 10.31
CA VAL A 249 16.19 7.14 11.01
C VAL A 249 15.07 7.50 10.04
N HIS A 250 13.91 6.91 10.26
CA HIS A 250 12.74 7.20 9.47
C HIS A 250 12.25 8.61 9.77
N ASP A 251 12.24 9.45 8.74
CA ASP A 251 11.62 10.77 8.75
C ASP A 251 10.45 10.77 7.76
N PRO A 252 9.22 10.90 8.23
CA PRO A 252 8.06 10.93 7.37
C PRO A 252 8.11 11.98 6.26
N ALA A 253 8.71 13.14 6.51
CA ALA A 253 8.85 14.19 5.49
C ALA A 253 9.82 13.77 4.37
N SER A 254 10.93 13.12 4.72
CA SER A 254 11.88 12.57 3.74
C SER A 254 11.26 11.43 2.93
N PHE A 255 10.39 10.65 3.56
CA PHE A 255 9.69 9.56 2.88
C PHE A 255 8.67 10.09 1.88
N GLN A 256 7.97 11.18 2.19
CA GLN A 256 7.08 11.86 1.24
C GLN A 256 7.85 12.36 0.00
N ALA A 257 9.02 12.96 0.19
CA ALA A 257 9.88 13.37 -0.91
C ALA A 257 10.34 12.17 -1.78
N PHE A 258 10.62 11.03 -1.15
CA PHE A 258 10.95 9.79 -1.86
C PHE A 258 9.76 9.27 -2.67
N HIS A 259 8.54 9.31 -2.13
CA HIS A 259 7.34 8.97 -2.87
C HIS A 259 7.10 9.91 -4.05
N ASP A 260 7.35 11.20 -3.90
CA ASP A 260 7.22 12.17 -4.98
C ASP A 260 8.21 11.87 -6.13
N VAL A 261 9.42 11.44 -5.82
CA VAL A 261 10.41 11.01 -6.82
C VAL A 261 10.00 9.71 -7.51
N ILE A 262 9.43 8.75 -6.78
CA ILE A 262 8.93 7.48 -7.35
C ILE A 262 7.69 7.70 -8.20
N ASP A 263 6.81 8.63 -7.82
CA ASP A 263 5.59 8.95 -8.57
C ASP A 263 5.86 9.65 -9.91
N THR A 264 6.99 10.36 -10.04
CA THR A 264 7.38 11.07 -11.27
C THR A 264 7.44 10.15 -12.50
N PRO A 265 8.13 8.99 -12.47
CA PRO A 265 8.16 8.07 -13.61
C PRO A 265 6.80 7.50 -14.01
N PHE A 266 5.85 7.43 -13.08
CA PHE A 266 4.49 6.95 -13.35
C PHE A 266 3.61 8.03 -13.98
N ARG A 267 3.82 9.32 -13.64
CA ARG A 267 3.14 10.45 -14.29
C ARG A 267 3.56 10.62 -15.75
N GLU A 268 4.83 10.37 -16.05
CA GLU A 268 5.36 10.40 -17.41
C GLU A 268 5.01 9.15 -18.22
N ALA A 269 4.52 8.10 -17.56
CA ALA A 269 4.22 6.80 -18.15
C ALA A 269 2.75 6.61 -18.53
N LEU A 270 1.88 7.51 -18.07
CA LEU A 270 0.46 7.60 -18.39
C LEU A 270 0.21 8.66 -19.47
#